data_e8ce138bed220c1275201f14ed6050e8
#
_entry.id   e8ce138bed220c1275201f14ed6050e8
#
_cell.length_a   1.000
_cell.length_b   1.000
_cell.length_c   1.000
_cell.angle_alpha   90.00
_cell.angle_beta   90.00
_cell.angle_gamma   90.00
#
_symmetry.space_group_name_H-M   'P 1'
#
loop_
_entity.id
_entity.type
_entity.pdbx_description
1 polymer ?
#
loop_
_entity_poly.entity_id
_entity_poly.type
_entity_poly.pdbx_seq_one_letter_code
_entity_poly.pdbx_strand_id
1 'polypeptide(L)'
;LRYLSTRLVRRWSHLERQQGGIGGRGGPGETQIELDRRMIGEAIKRTSARLVKVKRQRQTQRRQRERRATFNISLVGYTNAGKTTLFNALVKARAYAADQLFATLDTTTRQLYLGEAARAVSLSDTVGFIRDLPHGLVEAFEATLHEAADADLLLHVVDAANPGFLEQ
;
A
#
# COMPACT_ATOMS: atom_id res chain seq x y z
N LEU A 1 -6.84 -11.94 -2.06
CA LEU A 1 -6.74 -13.39 -1.78
C LEU A 1 -7.85 -13.86 -0.85
N ARG A 2 -8.09 -13.23 0.33
CA ARG A 2 -9.21 -13.60 1.24
C ARG A 2 -10.56 -13.52 0.51
N TYR A 3 -10.81 -12.48 -0.28
CA TYR A 3 -12.01 -12.35 -1.10
C TYR A 3 -12.14 -13.47 -2.15
N LEU A 4 -11.04 -13.93 -2.74
CA LEU A 4 -11.04 -15.07 -3.68
C LEU A 4 -11.41 -16.38 -2.99
N SER A 5 -10.96 -16.60 -1.75
CA SER A 5 -11.29 -17.82 -0.99
C SER A 5 -12.79 -17.91 -0.66
N THR A 6 -13.45 -16.78 -0.37
CA THR A 6 -14.90 -16.75 -0.11
C THR A 6 -15.74 -16.88 -1.38
N ARG A 7 -15.22 -16.38 -2.52
CA ARG A 7 -15.93 -16.45 -3.82
C ARG A 7 -15.86 -17.83 -4.46
N LEU A 8 -14.83 -18.62 -4.22
CA LEU A 8 -14.73 -20.01 -4.66
C LEU A 8 -15.91 -20.84 -4.19
N VAL A 9 -16.32 -20.70 -2.93
CA VAL A 9 -17.45 -21.45 -2.37
C VAL A 9 -18.77 -21.15 -3.14
N ARG A 10 -18.98 -19.93 -3.62
CA ARG A 10 -20.21 -19.56 -4.37
C ARG A 10 -20.16 -19.92 -5.85
N ARG A 11 -19.00 -20.01 -6.44
CA ARG A 11 -18.85 -20.26 -7.89
C ARG A 11 -19.03 -21.74 -8.25
N TRP A 12 -18.85 -22.63 -7.26
CA TRP A 12 -18.92 -24.08 -7.44
C TRP A 12 -20.24 -24.70 -6.99
N SER A 13 -21.17 -23.91 -6.43
CA SER A 13 -22.51 -24.39 -6.07
C SER A 13 -23.37 -24.88 -7.25
N HIS A 14 -22.97 -24.58 -8.50
CA HIS A 14 -23.62 -25.11 -9.69
C HIS A 14 -23.17 -26.52 -10.06
N LEU A 15 -21.98 -26.95 -9.65
CA LEU A 15 -21.41 -28.25 -9.98
C LEU A 15 -21.94 -29.36 -9.06
N GLU A 16 -22.36 -29.00 -7.83
CA GLU A 16 -23.05 -29.92 -6.94
C GLU A 16 -24.41 -30.39 -7.48
N ARG A 17 -25.01 -29.64 -8.41
CA ARG A 17 -26.32 -29.97 -9.04
C ARG A 17 -26.21 -30.80 -10.31
N GLN A 18 -25.04 -31.05 -10.85
CA GLN A 18 -24.86 -32.01 -11.94
C GLN A 18 -24.74 -33.45 -11.38
N GLN A 19 -25.83 -33.94 -10.81
CA GLN A 19 -26.06 -35.37 -10.65
C GLN A 19 -26.30 -35.98 -12.04
N GLY A 20 -25.30 -36.65 -12.57
CA GLY A 20 -25.46 -37.38 -13.83
C GLY A 20 -24.16 -37.58 -14.57
N GLY A 21 -23.21 -38.33 -14.02
CA GLY A 21 -21.99 -38.77 -14.72
C GLY A 21 -21.39 -40.00 -14.03
N ILE A 22 -21.63 -41.13 -14.63
CA ILE A 22 -20.96 -42.44 -14.53
C ILE A 22 -19.78 -42.47 -13.53
N GLY A 23 -19.97 -43.11 -12.34
CA GLY A 23 -18.88 -43.39 -11.42
C GLY A 23 -19.20 -42.92 -10.00
N GLY A 24 -19.62 -43.87 -9.17
CA GLY A 24 -20.01 -43.63 -7.78
C GLY A 24 -18.90 -43.10 -6.91
N ARG A 25 -19.29 -42.28 -5.94
CA ARG A 25 -18.56 -41.78 -4.78
C ARG A 25 -17.41 -40.80 -5.06
N GLY A 26 -17.70 -39.53 -4.95
CA GLY A 26 -16.71 -38.45 -4.99
C GLY A 26 -16.41 -38.04 -6.43
N GLY A 27 -17.21 -37.10 -6.98
CA GLY A 27 -16.95 -36.54 -8.31
C GLY A 27 -15.63 -35.79 -8.36
N PRO A 28 -14.95 -35.69 -9.54
CA PRO A 28 -13.69 -34.99 -9.72
C PRO A 28 -13.75 -33.50 -9.32
N GLY A 29 -14.95 -32.98 -9.06
CA GLY A 29 -15.16 -31.60 -8.61
C GLY A 29 -14.79 -31.34 -7.14
N GLU A 30 -14.97 -32.29 -6.22
CA GLU A 30 -14.62 -32.09 -4.80
C GLU A 30 -13.11 -32.01 -4.59
N THR A 31 -12.35 -32.89 -5.23
CA THR A 31 -10.87 -32.86 -5.17
C THR A 31 -10.28 -31.58 -5.75
N GLN A 32 -10.89 -31.04 -6.81
CA GLN A 32 -10.45 -29.78 -7.42
C GLN A 32 -10.67 -28.59 -6.47
N ILE A 33 -11.85 -28.54 -5.82
CA ILE A 33 -12.16 -27.47 -4.84
C ILE A 33 -11.21 -27.51 -3.65
N GLU A 34 -10.88 -28.69 -3.15
CA GLU A 34 -9.93 -28.84 -2.05
C GLU A 34 -8.51 -28.43 -2.44
N LEU A 35 -8.07 -28.76 -3.64
CA LEU A 35 -6.80 -28.31 -4.19
C LEU A 35 -6.76 -26.78 -4.33
N ASP A 36 -7.80 -26.17 -4.88
CA ASP A 36 -7.88 -24.73 -5.03
C ASP A 36 -7.87 -24.01 -3.66
N ARG A 37 -8.61 -24.53 -2.68
CA ARG A 37 -8.59 -24.02 -1.29
C ARG A 37 -7.21 -24.09 -0.68
N ARG A 38 -6.52 -25.22 -0.86
CA ARG A 38 -5.16 -25.43 -0.36
C ARG A 38 -4.18 -24.45 -1.01
N MET A 39 -4.22 -24.32 -2.34
CA MET A 39 -3.37 -23.37 -3.08
C MET A 39 -3.58 -21.92 -2.65
N ILE A 40 -4.83 -21.51 -2.45
CA ILE A 40 -5.14 -20.17 -1.94
C ILE A 40 -4.66 -20.01 -0.49
N GLY A 41 -4.88 -21.00 0.36
CA GLY A 41 -4.38 -21.00 1.74
C GLY A 41 -2.86 -20.85 1.82
N GLU A 42 -2.12 -21.56 0.98
CA GLU A 42 -0.67 -21.44 0.87
C GLU A 42 -0.24 -20.08 0.32
N ALA A 43 -0.96 -19.53 -0.66
CA ALA A 43 -0.69 -18.21 -1.19
C ALA A 43 -0.92 -17.12 -0.13
N ILE A 44 -1.98 -17.24 0.68
CA ILE A 44 -2.24 -16.34 1.81
C ILE A 44 -1.10 -16.43 2.83
N LYS A 45 -0.68 -17.63 3.23
CA LYS A 45 0.44 -17.83 4.18
C LYS A 45 1.73 -17.20 3.67
N ARG A 46 2.09 -17.45 2.40
CA ARG A 46 3.29 -16.87 1.77
C ARG A 46 3.24 -15.35 1.74
N THR A 47 2.09 -14.78 1.37
CA THR A 47 1.92 -13.32 1.31
C THR A 47 1.98 -12.70 2.69
N SER A 48 1.33 -13.30 3.69
CA SER A 48 1.39 -12.84 5.09
C SER A 48 2.81 -12.89 5.65
N ALA A 49 3.56 -13.96 5.37
CA ALA A 49 4.97 -14.06 5.78
C ALA A 49 5.84 -12.97 5.13
N ARG A 50 5.61 -12.65 3.85
CA ARG A 50 6.28 -11.55 3.15
C ARG A 50 5.96 -10.20 3.79
N LEU A 51 4.70 -9.93 4.14
CA LEU A 51 4.29 -8.70 4.83
C LEU A 51 4.99 -8.54 6.19
N VAL A 52 5.09 -9.61 6.98
CA VAL A 52 5.83 -9.57 8.26
C VAL A 52 7.30 -9.23 8.03
N LYS A 53 7.93 -9.81 6.99
CA LYS A 53 9.32 -9.50 6.63
C LYS A 53 9.50 -8.04 6.24
N VAL A 54 8.60 -7.50 5.42
CA VAL A 54 8.61 -6.09 5.02
C VAL A 54 8.43 -5.17 6.23
N LYS A 55 7.49 -5.46 7.14
CA LYS A 55 7.30 -4.72 8.39
C LYS A 55 8.60 -4.65 9.21
N ARG A 56 9.28 -5.79 9.38
CA ARG A 56 10.57 -5.84 10.10
C ARG A 56 11.67 -5.04 9.42
N GLN A 57 11.77 -5.12 8.09
CA GLN A 57 12.75 -4.34 7.33
C GLN A 57 12.51 -2.84 7.48
N ARG A 58 11.27 -2.38 7.39
CA ARG A 58 10.90 -0.97 7.61
C ARG A 58 11.26 -0.52 9.02
N GLN A 59 10.94 -1.31 10.06
CA GLN A 59 11.34 -1.00 11.44
C GLN A 59 12.86 -0.88 11.59
N THR A 60 13.62 -1.76 10.95
CA THR A 60 15.09 -1.70 11.01
C THR A 60 15.63 -0.45 10.33
N GLN A 61 15.12 -0.11 9.14
CA GLN A 61 15.51 1.12 8.42
C GLN A 61 15.15 2.37 9.21
N ARG A 62 13.97 2.38 9.87
CA ARG A 62 13.53 3.46 10.75
C ARG A 62 14.50 3.67 11.91
N ARG A 63 14.81 2.61 12.66
CA ARG A 63 15.79 2.68 13.76
C ARG A 63 17.19 3.16 13.31
N GLN A 64 17.57 2.83 12.07
CA GLN A 64 18.82 3.35 11.50
C GLN A 64 18.77 4.85 11.21
N ARG A 65 17.61 5.36 10.72
CA ARG A 65 17.39 6.81 10.52
C ARG A 65 17.42 7.57 11.84
N GLU A 66 16.71 7.07 12.86
CA GLU A 66 16.73 7.62 14.23
C GLU A 66 18.16 7.70 14.80
N ARG A 67 18.95 6.63 14.68
CA ARG A 67 20.34 6.60 15.16
C ARG A 67 21.28 7.57 14.43
N ARG A 68 20.99 7.89 13.17
CA ARG A 68 21.78 8.82 12.36
C ARG A 68 21.40 10.28 12.58
N ALA A 69 20.42 10.56 13.42
CA ALA A 69 19.86 11.90 13.61
C ALA A 69 19.52 12.59 12.25
N THR A 70 19.09 11.81 11.27
CA THR A 70 18.70 12.33 9.97
C THR A 70 17.36 13.02 10.10
N PHE A 71 17.27 14.28 9.72
CA PHE A 71 16.03 15.05 9.74
C PHE A 71 15.07 14.49 8.68
N ASN A 72 13.87 14.10 9.10
CA ASN A 72 12.88 13.44 8.27
C ASN A 72 11.77 14.40 7.88
N ILE A 73 11.52 14.54 6.59
CA ILE A 73 10.45 15.36 6.02
C ILE A 73 9.46 14.43 5.32
N SER A 74 8.18 14.56 5.63
CA SER A 74 7.11 13.82 4.95
C SER A 74 6.18 14.74 4.17
N LEU A 75 5.90 14.39 2.92
CA LEU A 75 4.87 15.05 2.10
C LEU A 75 3.52 14.44 2.44
N VAL A 76 2.58 15.26 2.87
CA VAL A 76 1.20 14.86 3.18
C VAL A 76 0.21 15.69 2.36
N GLY A 77 -1.00 15.21 2.20
CA GLY A 77 -2.08 15.90 1.47
C GLY A 77 -2.97 14.95 0.70
N TYR A 78 -3.99 15.47 0.09
CA TYR A 78 -4.98 14.66 -0.65
C TYR A 78 -4.38 13.94 -1.86
N THR A 79 -5.06 12.89 -2.31
CA THR A 79 -4.74 12.24 -3.59
C THR A 79 -4.80 13.27 -4.72
N ASN A 80 -3.88 13.14 -5.67
CA ASN A 80 -3.76 14.05 -6.82
C ASN A 80 -3.44 15.52 -6.48
N ALA A 81 -3.01 15.84 -5.27
CA ALA A 81 -2.55 17.19 -4.90
C ALA A 81 -1.13 17.53 -5.39
N GLY A 82 -0.48 16.66 -6.15
CA GLY A 82 0.86 16.89 -6.71
C GLY A 82 2.03 16.49 -5.83
N LYS A 83 1.82 15.72 -4.74
CA LYS A 83 2.89 15.26 -3.82
C LYS A 83 4.05 14.57 -4.54
N THR A 84 3.74 13.55 -5.33
CA THR A 84 4.75 12.77 -6.08
C THR A 84 5.44 13.63 -7.15
N THR A 85 4.75 14.57 -7.75
CA THR A 85 5.35 15.54 -8.70
C THR A 85 6.36 16.43 -7.99
N LEU A 86 6.00 16.99 -6.82
CA LEU A 86 6.88 17.78 -6.00
C LEU A 86 8.09 16.96 -5.51
N PHE A 87 7.83 15.73 -5.02
CA PHE A 87 8.89 14.81 -4.61
C PHE A 87 9.91 14.56 -5.72
N ASN A 88 9.44 14.25 -6.93
CA ASN A 88 10.31 14.01 -8.09
C ASN A 88 11.14 15.23 -8.47
N ALA A 89 10.53 16.40 -8.41
CA ALA A 89 11.23 17.66 -8.69
C ALA A 89 12.36 17.93 -7.68
N LEU A 90 12.10 17.70 -6.39
CA LEU A 90 13.08 17.92 -5.33
C LEU A 90 14.22 16.91 -5.37
N VAL A 91 13.92 15.63 -5.60
CA VAL A 91 14.92 14.54 -5.56
C VAL A 91 15.59 14.33 -6.91
N LYS A 92 15.18 15.07 -7.95
CA LYS A 92 15.63 14.86 -9.35
C LYS A 92 15.44 13.41 -9.81
N ALA A 93 14.44 12.73 -9.28
CA ALA A 93 14.10 11.36 -9.60
C ALA A 93 12.93 11.33 -10.59
N ARG A 94 12.90 10.31 -11.44
CA ARG A 94 11.75 9.99 -12.30
C ARG A 94 10.94 8.88 -11.64
N ALA A 95 10.18 9.18 -10.59
CA ALA A 95 9.15 8.27 -10.12
C ALA A 95 7.87 8.49 -10.93
N TYR A 96 7.07 7.45 -11.04
CA TYR A 96 5.81 7.50 -11.78
C TYR A 96 4.82 8.45 -11.08
N ALA A 97 4.64 9.62 -11.65
CA ALA A 97 3.57 10.54 -11.27
C ALA A 97 2.46 10.37 -12.31
N ALA A 98 1.33 9.84 -11.91
CA ALA A 98 0.16 9.71 -12.75
C ALA A 98 -0.97 10.57 -12.22
N ASP A 99 -1.77 11.09 -13.12
CA ASP A 99 -3.00 11.80 -12.80
C ASP A 99 -4.12 10.79 -12.44
N GLN A 100 -3.85 10.00 -11.38
CA GLN A 100 -4.70 8.94 -10.89
C GLN A 100 -4.78 8.97 -9.37
N LEU A 101 -5.94 8.58 -8.84
CA LEU A 101 -6.09 8.35 -7.42
C LEU A 101 -5.10 7.25 -6.97
N PHE A 102 -4.36 7.49 -5.89
CA PHE A 102 -3.36 6.57 -5.35
C PHE A 102 -2.20 6.25 -6.31
N ALA A 103 -1.67 7.26 -7.01
CA ALA A 103 -0.45 7.10 -7.81
C ALA A 103 0.72 6.54 -6.97
N THR A 104 0.76 6.86 -5.69
CA THR A 104 1.68 6.29 -4.70
C THR A 104 0.91 5.35 -3.79
N LEU A 105 1.18 4.06 -3.88
CA LEU A 105 0.59 3.01 -3.02
C LEU A 105 1.49 2.63 -1.84
N ASP A 106 2.75 2.99 -1.90
CA ASP A 106 3.75 2.70 -0.89
C ASP A 106 4.66 3.90 -0.67
N THR A 107 4.98 4.19 0.59
CA THR A 107 5.83 5.33 0.94
C THR A 107 7.21 5.18 0.32
N THR A 108 7.62 6.17 -0.44
CA THR A 108 8.96 6.22 -1.06
C THR A 108 9.81 7.25 -0.34
N THR A 109 10.94 6.80 0.22
CA THR A 109 11.86 7.68 0.94
C THR A 109 13.17 7.83 0.18
N ARG A 110 13.67 9.06 0.05
CA ARG A 110 14.96 9.40 -0.58
C ARG A 110 15.74 10.41 0.27
N GLN A 111 17.04 10.35 0.16
CA GLN A 111 17.90 11.39 0.75
C GLN A 111 17.98 12.59 -0.20
N LEU A 112 17.80 13.77 0.37
CA LEU A 112 17.95 15.06 -0.29
C LEU A 112 19.07 15.82 0.42
N TYR A 113 20.01 16.36 -0.34
CA TYR A 113 21.08 17.21 0.19
C TYR A 113 20.69 18.67 0.03
N LEU A 114 20.60 19.38 1.14
CA LEU A 114 20.33 20.82 1.17
C LEU A 114 21.67 21.55 1.14
N GLY A 115 22.04 22.01 -0.07
CA GLY A 115 23.36 22.63 -0.30
C GLY A 115 23.66 23.83 0.61
N GLU A 116 22.69 24.72 0.81
CA GLU A 116 22.85 25.89 1.66
C GLU A 116 23.02 25.55 3.15
N ALA A 117 22.33 24.52 3.62
CA ALA A 117 22.41 24.04 5.00
C ALA A 117 23.55 23.03 5.23
N ALA A 118 24.27 22.61 4.17
CA ALA A 118 25.26 21.53 4.18
C ALA A 118 24.78 20.26 4.90
N ARG A 119 23.50 19.93 4.78
CA ARG A 119 22.83 18.87 5.55
C ARG A 119 22.06 17.93 4.64
N ALA A 120 22.18 16.65 4.92
CA ALA A 120 21.34 15.63 4.30
C ALA A 120 20.06 15.47 5.12
N VAL A 121 18.90 15.47 4.42
CA VAL A 121 17.59 15.20 4.99
C VAL A 121 16.96 14.00 4.30
N SER A 122 16.02 13.34 4.95
CA SER A 122 15.23 12.26 4.37
C SER A 122 13.90 12.82 3.94
N LEU A 123 13.55 12.72 2.67
CA LEU A 123 12.25 13.13 2.14
C LEU A 123 11.42 11.90 1.80
N SER A 124 10.19 11.86 2.31
CA SER A 124 9.24 10.76 2.08
C SER A 124 8.01 11.25 1.31
N ASP A 125 7.69 10.57 0.21
CA ASP A 125 6.42 10.71 -0.49
C ASP A 125 5.42 9.70 0.10
N THR A 126 4.25 10.16 0.51
CA THR A 126 3.24 9.34 1.16
C THR A 126 2.00 9.15 0.30
N VAL A 127 1.21 8.14 0.65
CA VAL A 127 -0.11 7.91 0.04
C VAL A 127 -1.01 9.10 0.32
N GLY A 128 -1.78 9.55 -0.68
CA GLY A 128 -2.69 10.69 -0.53
C GLY A 128 -3.94 10.35 0.27
N PHE A 129 -4.41 11.30 1.07
CA PHE A 129 -5.70 11.18 1.75
C PHE A 129 -6.86 11.25 0.75
N ILE A 130 -7.95 10.58 1.09
CA ILE A 130 -9.25 10.68 0.40
C ILE A 130 -10.33 10.97 1.43
N ARG A 131 -11.41 11.62 0.97
CA ARG A 131 -12.64 11.68 1.76
C ARG A 131 -13.23 10.27 1.85
N ASP A 132 -13.87 9.96 2.96
CA ASP A 132 -14.57 8.70 3.19
C ASP A 132 -13.71 7.46 2.90
N LEU A 133 -12.59 7.35 3.63
CA LEU A 133 -11.66 6.22 3.52
C LEU A 133 -12.40 4.90 3.79
N PRO A 134 -12.49 3.98 2.81
CA PRO A 134 -13.12 2.69 3.03
C PRO A 134 -12.44 1.93 4.18
N HIS A 135 -13.22 1.35 5.08
CA HIS A 135 -12.70 0.62 6.25
C HIS A 135 -11.65 -0.45 5.89
N GLY A 136 -11.78 -1.08 4.72
CA GLY A 136 -10.80 -2.08 4.25
C GLY A 136 -9.45 -1.51 3.85
N LEU A 137 -9.31 -0.19 3.70
CA LEU A 137 -8.04 0.47 3.36
C LEU A 137 -7.35 1.10 4.58
N VAL A 138 -8.01 1.18 5.73
CA VAL A 138 -7.43 1.77 6.96
C VAL A 138 -6.12 1.10 7.33
N GLU A 139 -6.05 -0.23 7.35
CA GLU A 139 -4.81 -0.98 7.62
C GLU A 139 -3.66 -0.64 6.64
N ALA A 140 -3.98 -0.36 5.38
CA ALA A 140 -3.00 0.04 4.38
C ALA A 140 -2.49 1.47 4.63
N PHE A 141 -3.36 2.34 5.13
CA PHE A 141 -3.03 3.70 5.50
C PHE A 141 -2.24 3.83 6.81
N GLU A 142 -2.38 2.87 7.75
CA GLU A 142 -1.62 2.88 9.00
C GLU A 142 -0.10 3.04 8.77
N ALA A 143 0.44 2.35 7.77
CA ALA A 143 1.87 2.47 7.45
C ALA A 143 2.26 3.89 7.01
N THR A 144 1.38 4.57 6.30
CA THR A 144 1.56 5.96 5.83
C THR A 144 1.42 6.95 6.97
N LEU A 145 0.41 6.74 7.84
CA LEU A 145 0.21 7.56 9.03
C LEU A 145 1.39 7.45 10.00
N HIS A 146 1.97 6.26 10.13
CA HIS A 146 3.18 6.08 10.94
C HIS A 146 4.39 6.84 10.38
N GLU A 147 4.61 6.84 9.07
CA GLU A 147 5.70 7.63 8.45
C GLU A 147 5.47 9.13 8.65
N ALA A 148 4.21 9.59 8.57
CA ALA A 148 3.89 10.99 8.85
C ALA A 148 4.06 11.34 10.33
N ALA A 149 3.64 10.45 11.24
CA ALA A 149 3.77 10.65 12.69
C ALA A 149 5.24 10.70 13.17
N ASP A 150 6.14 10.05 12.43
CA ASP A 150 7.58 10.01 12.75
C ASP A 150 8.40 11.09 12.05
N ALA A 151 7.78 11.93 11.25
CA ALA A 151 8.46 13.01 10.56
C ALA A 151 8.77 14.16 11.52
N ASP A 152 9.97 14.72 11.40
CA ASP A 152 10.36 15.96 12.10
C ASP A 152 9.66 17.18 11.49
N LEU A 153 9.29 17.09 10.20
CA LEU A 153 8.57 18.13 9.47
C LEU A 153 7.55 17.51 8.51
N LEU A 154 6.32 18.00 8.59
CA LEU A 154 5.27 17.69 7.62
C LEU A 154 5.12 18.82 6.62
N LEU A 155 5.19 18.50 5.32
CA LEU A 155 4.87 19.43 4.25
C LEU A 155 3.50 19.07 3.69
N HIS A 156 2.50 19.89 3.98
CA HIS A 156 1.15 19.72 3.46
C HIS A 156 1.08 20.30 2.04
N VAL A 157 0.83 19.43 1.06
CA VAL A 157 0.68 19.79 -0.35
C VAL A 157 -0.80 19.93 -0.66
N VAL A 158 -1.20 21.12 -1.09
CA VAL A 158 -2.59 21.46 -1.42
C VAL A 158 -2.65 21.89 -2.88
N ASP A 159 -3.62 21.38 -3.63
CA ASP A 159 -3.90 21.80 -5.00
C ASP A 159 -4.77 23.07 -4.98
N ALA A 160 -4.12 24.22 -5.09
CA ALA A 160 -4.78 25.52 -5.08
C ALA A 160 -5.70 25.76 -6.31
N ALA A 161 -5.57 24.97 -7.38
CA ALA A 161 -6.44 25.04 -8.54
C ALA A 161 -7.77 24.30 -8.32
N ASN A 162 -7.84 23.44 -7.32
CA ASN A 162 -9.06 22.72 -6.98
C ASN A 162 -10.06 23.65 -6.27
N PRO A 163 -11.31 23.81 -6.76
CA PRO A 163 -12.32 24.66 -6.11
C PRO A 163 -12.60 24.30 -4.63
N GLY A 164 -12.41 23.02 -4.26
CA GLY A 164 -12.58 22.52 -2.90
C GLY A 164 -11.32 22.52 -2.05
N PHE A 165 -10.29 23.33 -2.39
CA PHE A 165 -9.00 23.30 -1.69
C PHE A 165 -9.09 23.67 -0.19
N LEU A 166 -10.08 24.49 0.20
CA LEU A 166 -10.31 24.85 1.61
C LEU A 166 -10.85 23.69 2.45
N GLU A 167 -11.31 22.63 1.82
CA GLU A 167 -11.83 21.42 2.48
C GLU A 167 -10.80 20.27 2.47
N GLN A 168 -9.60 20.51 1.95
CA GLN A 168 -8.45 19.62 1.93
C GLN A 168 -7.56 19.93 3.16
#